data_ae35ce3d037b99125c6cc1a6d0777f75
#
_entry.id   ae35ce3d037b99125c6cc1a6d0777f75
#
_cell.length_a   1.000
_cell.length_b   1.000
_cell.length_c   1.000
_cell.angle_alpha   90.00
_cell.angle_beta   90.00
_cell.angle_gamma   90.00
#
_symmetry.space_group_name_H-M   'P 1'
#
loop_
_entity.id
_entity.type
_entity.pdbx_description
1 polymer ?
#
loop_
_entity_poly.entity_id
_entity_poly.type
_entity_poly.pdbx_seq_one_letter_code
_entity_poly.pdbx_strand_id
1 'polypeptide(L)'
;ASGCGHTMKAYGEILHNNNGFRAPVLDVHEFLTNVGLSDSFSTQLKPIAKADAMHDACHMIHGQGIQQQPRTLLAAIPDLELREPMEAGVCCGSAGIYNLVQPEEAAELGTIKADDLSNTGATLVASANIGCTLQLRRHLQGRQPVHHPMELLAASAGLHPLPSLKQAAVGTEIAGKGDDR
;
A
#
# COMPACT_ATOMS: atom_id res chain seq x y z
N ALA A 1 5.34 -1.50 -10.41
CA ALA A 1 3.88 -1.62 -10.28
C ALA A 1 3.47 -3.07 -10.54
N SER A 2 2.56 -3.60 -9.73
CA SER A 2 2.14 -5.01 -9.77
C SER A 2 1.56 -5.45 -11.14
N GLY A 3 0.87 -4.57 -11.86
CA GLY A 3 0.38 -4.85 -13.21
C GLY A 3 1.50 -5.12 -14.21
N CYS A 4 2.58 -4.33 -14.18
CA CYS A 4 3.75 -4.56 -15.03
C CYS A 4 4.43 -5.88 -14.70
N GLY A 5 4.61 -6.20 -13.41
CA GLY A 5 5.18 -7.46 -12.96
C GLY A 5 4.38 -8.67 -13.44
N HIS A 6 3.05 -8.61 -13.34
CA HIS A 6 2.16 -9.64 -13.87
C HIS A 6 2.38 -9.88 -15.37
N THR A 7 2.37 -8.81 -16.18
CA THR A 7 2.62 -8.92 -17.63
C THR A 7 3.99 -9.48 -17.94
N MET A 8 5.04 -9.04 -17.23
CA MET A 8 6.40 -9.53 -17.44
C MET A 8 6.56 -11.01 -17.08
N LYS A 9 5.87 -11.51 -16.05
CA LYS A 9 5.83 -12.95 -15.70
C LYS A 9 5.21 -13.78 -16.83
N ALA A 10 4.26 -13.22 -17.58
CA ALA A 10 3.60 -13.88 -18.70
C ALA A 10 4.36 -13.76 -20.05
N TYR A 11 5.52 -13.10 -20.10
CA TYR A 11 6.26 -12.90 -21.36
C TYR A 11 6.62 -14.22 -22.07
N GLY A 12 6.86 -15.29 -21.32
CA GLY A 12 7.11 -16.61 -21.92
C GLY A 12 5.97 -17.11 -22.78
N GLU A 13 4.73 -16.85 -22.36
CA GLU A 13 3.51 -17.22 -23.07
C GLU A 13 3.19 -16.23 -24.19
N ILE A 14 3.26 -14.93 -23.89
CA ILE A 14 2.92 -13.83 -24.82
C ILE A 14 3.84 -13.83 -26.04
N LEU A 15 5.13 -14.09 -25.86
CA LEU A 15 6.14 -14.01 -26.92
C LEU A 15 6.34 -15.33 -27.67
N HIS A 16 5.44 -16.29 -27.58
CA HIS A 16 5.45 -17.55 -28.33
C HIS A 16 6.85 -18.15 -28.45
N ASN A 17 7.34 -18.79 -27.40
CA ASN A 17 8.68 -19.42 -27.31
C ASN A 17 9.85 -18.50 -26.91
N ASN A 18 9.60 -17.26 -26.47
CA ASN A 18 10.46 -16.63 -25.50
C ASN A 18 11.96 -16.54 -25.90
N ASN A 19 12.25 -16.31 -27.16
CA ASN A 19 13.61 -16.40 -27.72
C ASN A 19 14.63 -15.40 -27.11
N GLY A 20 14.51 -15.02 -25.87
CA GLY A 20 15.49 -14.14 -25.22
C GLY A 20 15.20 -13.71 -23.79
N PHE A 21 13.95 -13.71 -23.36
CA PHE A 21 13.64 -13.28 -21.99
C PHE A 21 13.62 -14.48 -21.03
N ARG A 22 14.74 -14.68 -20.32
CA ARG A 22 14.92 -15.76 -19.34
C ARG A 22 15.16 -15.25 -17.92
N ALA A 23 15.14 -13.94 -17.73
CA ALA A 23 15.33 -13.37 -16.41
C ALA A 23 14.14 -13.73 -15.51
N PRO A 24 14.38 -14.13 -14.25
CA PRO A 24 13.29 -14.31 -13.29
C PRO A 24 12.64 -12.94 -13.01
N VAL A 25 11.32 -12.91 -13.07
CA VAL A 25 10.53 -11.73 -12.74
C VAL A 25 9.92 -11.94 -11.36
N LEU A 26 10.32 -11.12 -10.42
CA LEU A 26 9.77 -11.09 -9.06
C LEU A 26 9.20 -9.71 -8.76
N ASP A 27 8.06 -9.66 -8.10
CA ASP A 27 7.62 -8.44 -7.45
C ASP A 27 8.55 -8.11 -6.28
N VAL A 28 8.71 -6.83 -5.96
CA VAL A 28 9.60 -6.41 -4.87
C VAL A 28 9.22 -7.05 -3.54
N HIS A 29 7.93 -7.29 -3.29
CA HIS A 29 7.47 -7.94 -2.08
C HIS A 29 7.88 -9.43 -2.05
N GLU A 30 7.76 -10.14 -3.18
CA GLU A 30 8.27 -11.52 -3.30
C GLU A 30 9.77 -11.56 -3.08
N PHE A 31 10.51 -10.68 -3.79
CA PHE A 31 11.96 -10.63 -3.67
C PHE A 31 12.42 -10.42 -2.23
N LEU A 32 11.91 -9.38 -1.57
CA LEU A 32 12.31 -9.07 -0.19
C LEU A 32 11.88 -10.13 0.81
N THR A 33 10.73 -10.76 0.61
CA THR A 33 10.29 -11.87 1.48
C THR A 33 11.15 -13.11 1.28
N ASN A 34 11.56 -13.40 0.04
CA ASN A 34 12.42 -14.55 -0.27
C ASN A 34 13.85 -14.37 0.26
N VAL A 35 14.41 -13.19 0.13
CA VAL A 35 15.76 -12.86 0.64
C VAL A 35 15.76 -12.70 2.16
N GLY A 36 14.66 -12.23 2.73
CA GLY A 36 14.53 -11.83 4.12
C GLY A 36 15.11 -10.44 4.39
N LEU A 37 14.62 -9.82 5.45
CA LEU A 37 15.22 -8.59 5.96
C LEU A 37 16.41 -8.97 6.87
N SER A 38 17.58 -8.38 6.64
CA SER A 38 18.73 -8.66 7.49
C SER A 38 18.50 -8.14 8.92
N ASP A 39 19.13 -8.75 9.91
CA ASP A 39 19.04 -8.32 11.31
C ASP A 39 19.47 -6.86 11.46
N SER A 40 20.55 -6.46 10.75
CA SER A 40 21.04 -5.08 10.77
C SER A 40 20.04 -4.08 10.18
N PHE A 41 19.23 -4.47 9.20
CA PHE A 41 18.16 -3.63 8.67
C PHE A 41 16.97 -3.60 9.64
N SER A 42 16.55 -4.75 10.14
CA SER A 42 15.40 -4.88 11.02
C SER A 42 15.57 -4.06 12.31
N THR A 43 16.78 -4.02 12.86
CA THR A 43 17.10 -3.22 14.06
C THR A 43 17.10 -1.70 13.81
N GLN A 44 17.13 -1.26 12.56
CA GLN A 44 17.04 0.17 12.20
C GLN A 44 15.60 0.66 12.04
N LEU A 45 14.62 -0.26 11.94
CA LEU A 45 13.23 0.11 11.74
C LEU A 45 12.72 0.89 12.96
N LYS A 46 12.18 2.07 12.68
CA LYS A 46 11.57 2.95 13.67
C LYS A 46 10.06 2.73 13.70
N PRO A 47 9.42 2.89 14.86
CA PRO A 47 7.99 2.69 14.98
C PRO A 47 7.19 3.66 14.10
N ILE A 48 6.12 3.14 13.51
CA ILE A 48 5.06 3.91 12.85
C ILE A 48 3.77 3.61 13.60
N ALA A 49 3.47 4.41 14.64
CA ALA A 49 2.27 4.25 15.47
C ALA A 49 1.00 4.67 14.69
N LYS A 50 0.61 3.88 13.71
CA LYS A 50 -0.53 4.09 12.81
C LYS A 50 -1.24 2.78 12.52
N ALA A 51 -2.53 2.88 12.17
CA ALA A 51 -3.26 1.76 11.60
C ALA A 51 -3.28 1.89 10.08
N ASP A 52 -2.87 0.83 9.38
CA ASP A 52 -2.79 0.70 7.93
C ASP A 52 -3.83 -0.28 7.42
N ALA A 53 -4.64 0.14 6.42
CA ALA A 53 -5.50 -0.76 5.68
C ALA A 53 -4.79 -1.23 4.40
N MET A 54 -4.51 -2.54 4.30
CA MET A 54 -3.88 -3.10 3.11
C MET A 54 -4.87 -3.23 1.97
N HIS A 55 -4.63 -2.52 0.85
CA HIS A 55 -5.37 -2.72 -0.38
C HIS A 55 -4.69 -3.76 -1.27
N ASP A 56 -5.34 -4.89 -1.44
CA ASP A 56 -4.92 -5.95 -2.34
C ASP A 56 -5.23 -5.59 -3.80
N ALA A 57 -4.20 -5.31 -4.58
CA ALA A 57 -4.37 -5.07 -6.01
C ALA A 57 -4.68 -6.40 -6.74
N CYS A 58 -5.70 -6.42 -7.59
CA CYS A 58 -6.13 -7.63 -8.32
C CYS A 58 -4.99 -8.29 -9.11
N HIS A 59 -4.09 -7.50 -9.72
CA HIS A 59 -2.91 -8.02 -10.40
C HIS A 59 -1.88 -8.68 -9.46
N MET A 60 -1.89 -8.36 -8.16
CA MET A 60 -1.05 -9.04 -7.18
C MET A 60 -1.67 -10.37 -6.78
N ILE A 61 -2.91 -10.35 -6.29
CA ILE A 61 -3.53 -11.55 -5.74
C ILE A 61 -3.90 -12.56 -6.82
N HIS A 62 -4.62 -12.14 -7.86
CA HIS A 62 -5.10 -13.06 -8.91
C HIS A 62 -4.05 -13.32 -9.99
N GLY A 63 -3.23 -12.33 -10.32
CA GLY A 63 -2.25 -12.44 -11.39
C GLY A 63 -0.90 -13.01 -10.95
N GLN A 64 -0.51 -12.82 -9.70
CA GLN A 64 0.83 -13.19 -9.23
C GLN A 64 0.82 -14.06 -7.96
N GLY A 65 -0.33 -14.26 -7.30
CA GLY A 65 -0.40 -15.01 -6.04
C GLY A 65 0.27 -14.29 -4.85
N ILE A 66 0.38 -12.95 -4.93
CA ILE A 66 1.05 -12.14 -3.91
C ILE A 66 -0.01 -11.50 -3.02
N GLN A 67 -0.11 -11.97 -1.79
CA GLN A 67 -1.02 -11.46 -0.77
C GLN A 67 -0.34 -11.35 0.61
N GLN A 68 0.38 -12.37 1.03
CA GLN A 68 1.02 -12.42 2.34
C GLN A 68 2.34 -11.63 2.38
N GLN A 69 3.06 -11.54 1.28
CA GLN A 69 4.37 -10.92 1.22
C GLN A 69 4.36 -9.45 1.65
N PRO A 70 3.46 -8.58 1.16
CA PRO A 70 3.39 -7.20 1.66
C PRO A 70 3.01 -7.14 3.13
N ARG A 71 2.13 -8.02 3.62
CA ARG A 71 1.75 -8.10 5.04
C ARG A 71 2.94 -8.48 5.93
N THR A 72 3.72 -9.47 5.51
CA THR A 72 4.95 -9.88 6.21
C THR A 72 5.94 -8.73 6.34
N LEU A 73 6.14 -7.96 5.28
CA LEU A 73 7.07 -6.84 5.28
C LEU A 73 6.55 -5.66 6.12
N LEU A 74 5.26 -5.37 6.07
CA LEU A 74 4.65 -4.32 6.88
C LEU A 74 4.61 -4.69 8.37
N ALA A 75 4.39 -5.97 8.70
CA ALA A 75 4.41 -6.46 10.08
C ALA A 75 5.81 -6.37 10.73
N ALA A 76 6.88 -6.21 9.94
CA ALA A 76 8.21 -5.94 10.47
C ALA A 76 8.38 -4.50 11.00
N ILE A 77 7.47 -3.58 10.64
CA ILE A 77 7.50 -2.19 11.12
C ILE A 77 6.93 -2.14 12.54
N PRO A 78 7.71 -1.70 13.55
CA PRO A 78 7.22 -1.61 14.91
C PRO A 78 6.01 -0.66 15.03
N ASP A 79 5.05 -1.03 15.86
CA ASP A 79 3.83 -0.26 16.17
C ASP A 79 2.89 0.03 14.98
N LEU A 80 3.13 -0.60 13.81
CA LEU A 80 2.21 -0.52 12.69
C LEU A 80 1.13 -1.60 12.85
N GLU A 81 -0.12 -1.16 13.03
CA GLU A 81 -1.28 -2.05 13.11
C GLU A 81 -1.84 -2.30 11.72
N LEU A 82 -1.87 -3.56 11.27
CA LEU A 82 -2.52 -3.91 10.00
C LEU A 82 -4.00 -4.19 10.22
N ARG A 83 -4.84 -3.60 9.40
CA ARG A 83 -6.29 -3.80 9.38
C ARG A 83 -6.75 -4.30 8.02
N GLU A 84 -7.57 -5.34 8.04
CA GLU A 84 -8.06 -5.97 6.82
C GLU A 84 -9.42 -5.38 6.44
N PRO A 85 -9.61 -4.94 5.19
CA PRO A 85 -10.92 -4.56 4.68
C PRO A 85 -11.81 -5.81 4.53
N MET A 86 -13.12 -5.65 4.68
CA MET A 86 -14.06 -6.77 4.56
C MET A 86 -14.12 -7.32 3.13
N GLU A 87 -14.07 -6.44 2.15
CA GLU A 87 -14.18 -6.76 0.72
C GLU A 87 -12.80 -6.71 0.04
N ALA A 88 -11.80 -7.40 0.62
CA ALA A 88 -10.41 -7.36 0.15
C ALA A 88 -10.28 -7.68 -1.35
N GLY A 89 -11.08 -8.61 -1.87
CA GLY A 89 -11.05 -9.05 -3.27
C GLY A 89 -11.73 -8.12 -4.27
N VAL A 90 -12.50 -7.12 -3.82
CA VAL A 90 -13.21 -6.20 -4.73
C VAL A 90 -12.22 -5.23 -5.38
N CYS A 91 -12.36 -5.07 -6.71
CA CYS A 91 -11.53 -4.18 -7.52
C CYS A 91 -11.74 -2.71 -7.13
N CYS A 92 -10.67 -1.90 -7.23
CA CYS A 92 -10.76 -0.45 -7.04
C CYS A 92 -11.32 0.33 -8.24
N GLY A 93 -11.67 -0.37 -9.35
CA GLY A 93 -12.18 0.24 -10.57
C GLY A 93 -11.10 0.79 -11.52
N SER A 94 -9.81 0.78 -11.17
CA SER A 94 -8.74 1.28 -12.05
C SER A 94 -8.53 0.42 -13.30
N ALA A 95 -8.36 -0.90 -13.12
CA ALA A 95 -8.25 -1.96 -14.15
C ALA A 95 -7.63 -1.53 -15.50
N GLY A 96 -6.40 -1.05 -15.48
CA GLY A 96 -5.70 -0.56 -16.67
C GLY A 96 -6.32 0.74 -17.20
N ILE A 97 -7.07 0.65 -18.29
CA ILE A 97 -7.78 1.80 -18.90
C ILE A 97 -9.29 1.78 -18.61
N TYR A 98 -9.79 0.86 -17.79
CA TYR A 98 -11.22 0.69 -17.55
C TYR A 98 -11.86 1.98 -17.00
N ASN A 99 -11.15 2.67 -16.09
CA ASN A 99 -11.61 3.95 -15.53
C ASN A 99 -11.67 5.11 -16.56
N LEU A 100 -11.14 4.92 -17.76
CA LEU A 100 -11.23 5.88 -18.86
C LEU A 100 -12.36 5.53 -19.83
N VAL A 101 -12.62 4.23 -20.05
CA VAL A 101 -13.61 3.76 -21.02
C VAL A 101 -14.97 3.46 -20.39
N GLN A 102 -15.00 3.19 -19.09
CA GLN A 102 -16.20 2.96 -18.27
C GLN A 102 -16.12 3.79 -16.98
N PRO A 103 -16.17 5.13 -17.08
CA PRO A 103 -15.88 6.01 -15.94
C PRO A 103 -16.92 5.93 -14.82
N GLU A 104 -18.18 5.66 -15.15
CA GLU A 104 -19.28 5.59 -14.18
C GLU A 104 -19.15 4.36 -13.30
N GLU A 105 -19.04 3.18 -13.90
CA GLU A 105 -18.86 1.91 -13.19
C GLU A 105 -17.53 1.86 -12.42
N ALA A 106 -16.48 2.44 -13.00
CA ALA A 106 -15.19 2.54 -12.32
C ALA A 106 -15.26 3.46 -11.10
N ALA A 107 -16.07 4.52 -11.15
CA ALA A 107 -16.27 5.41 -10.02
C ALA A 107 -17.08 4.73 -8.91
N GLU A 108 -18.09 3.94 -9.25
CA GLU A 108 -18.87 3.15 -8.29
C GLU A 108 -17.96 2.15 -7.55
N LEU A 109 -17.18 1.35 -8.28
CA LEU A 109 -16.19 0.44 -7.70
C LEU A 109 -15.17 1.16 -6.81
N GLY A 110 -14.69 2.33 -7.26
CA GLY A 110 -13.76 3.15 -6.51
C GLY A 110 -14.34 3.64 -5.19
N THR A 111 -15.61 4.03 -5.19
CA THR A 111 -16.33 4.47 -3.99
C THR A 111 -16.53 3.32 -3.01
N ILE A 112 -17.03 2.17 -3.48
CA ILE A 112 -17.21 0.96 -2.66
C ILE A 112 -15.88 0.58 -1.99
N LYS A 113 -14.79 0.54 -2.74
CA LYS A 113 -13.47 0.19 -2.20
C LYS A 113 -12.94 1.23 -1.21
N ALA A 114 -13.13 2.52 -1.48
CA ALA A 114 -12.70 3.58 -0.58
C ALA A 114 -13.48 3.55 0.75
N ASP A 115 -14.75 3.24 0.70
CA ASP A 115 -15.60 3.13 1.90
C ASP A 115 -15.23 1.88 2.71
N ASP A 116 -15.00 0.74 2.05
CA ASP A 116 -14.53 -0.50 2.69
C ASP A 116 -13.21 -0.26 3.45
N LEU A 117 -12.22 0.38 2.81
CA LEU A 117 -10.96 0.75 3.43
C LEU A 117 -11.14 1.73 4.60
N SER A 118 -12.03 2.72 4.45
CA SER A 118 -12.32 3.70 5.51
C SER A 118 -12.99 3.05 6.72
N ASN A 119 -13.87 2.07 6.48
CA ASN A 119 -14.61 1.34 7.52
C ASN A 119 -13.69 0.49 8.42
N THR A 120 -12.46 0.19 7.99
CA THR A 120 -11.44 -0.44 8.85
C THR A 120 -11.04 0.45 10.04
N GLY A 121 -11.32 1.75 9.98
CA GLY A 121 -10.82 2.74 10.93
C GLY A 121 -9.31 2.96 10.86
N ALA A 122 -8.65 2.47 9.80
CA ALA A 122 -7.22 2.74 9.56
C ALA A 122 -6.99 4.23 9.29
N THR A 123 -5.80 4.72 9.62
CA THR A 123 -5.42 6.12 9.42
C THR A 123 -4.60 6.34 8.14
N LEU A 124 -4.18 5.27 7.49
CA LEU A 124 -3.53 5.28 6.19
C LEU A 124 -3.90 4.00 5.40
N VAL A 125 -3.57 3.99 4.11
CA VAL A 125 -3.81 2.86 3.20
C VAL A 125 -2.53 2.50 2.49
N ALA A 126 -2.15 1.22 2.51
CA ALA A 126 -1.08 0.68 1.67
C ALA A 126 -1.63 0.11 0.37
N SER A 127 -1.05 0.50 -0.77
CA SER A 127 -1.41 -0.01 -2.10
C SER A 127 -0.17 -0.14 -2.98
N ALA A 128 0.08 -1.34 -3.50
CA ALA A 128 1.28 -1.67 -4.28
C ALA A 128 1.13 -1.49 -5.80
N ASN A 129 0.01 -0.96 -6.27
CA ASN A 129 -0.22 -0.70 -7.70
C ASN A 129 -0.57 0.78 -7.93
N ILE A 130 0.21 1.45 -8.78
CA ILE A 130 0.04 2.88 -9.06
C ILE A 130 -1.36 3.24 -9.59
N GLY A 131 -1.94 2.42 -10.47
CA GLY A 131 -3.30 2.64 -10.97
C GLY A 131 -4.33 2.61 -9.84
N CYS A 132 -4.23 1.62 -8.95
CA CYS A 132 -5.08 1.54 -7.75
C CYS A 132 -4.81 2.72 -6.81
N THR A 133 -3.54 3.08 -6.60
CA THR A 133 -3.16 4.21 -5.74
C THR A 133 -3.83 5.51 -6.20
N LEU A 134 -3.80 5.82 -7.49
CA LEU A 134 -4.42 7.01 -8.05
C LEU A 134 -5.95 6.97 -7.92
N GLN A 135 -6.56 5.84 -8.21
CA GLN A 135 -8.00 5.62 -8.08
C GLN A 135 -8.45 5.77 -6.62
N LEU A 136 -7.74 5.15 -5.68
CA LEU A 136 -8.03 5.27 -4.26
C LEU A 136 -7.86 6.69 -3.74
N ARG A 137 -6.80 7.40 -4.13
CA ARG A 137 -6.61 8.82 -3.75
C ARG A 137 -7.77 9.69 -4.21
N ARG A 138 -8.30 9.44 -5.43
CA ARG A 138 -9.47 10.13 -5.95
C ARG A 138 -10.72 9.90 -5.09
N HIS A 139 -11.00 8.65 -4.72
CA HIS A 139 -12.23 8.28 -4.02
C HIS A 139 -12.14 8.44 -2.49
N LEU A 140 -10.97 8.32 -1.90
CA LEU A 140 -10.74 8.63 -0.49
C LEU A 140 -10.80 10.13 -0.19
N GLN A 141 -10.59 10.99 -1.18
CA GLN A 141 -10.72 12.46 -1.05
C GLN A 141 -9.94 13.04 0.14
N GLY A 142 -8.77 12.49 0.42
CA GLY A 142 -7.91 12.93 1.53
C GLY A 142 -8.28 12.35 2.90
N ARG A 143 -9.32 11.52 3.03
CA ARG A 143 -9.67 10.85 4.30
C ARG A 143 -8.49 10.06 4.87
N GLN A 144 -7.76 9.37 4.01
CA GLN A 144 -6.58 8.58 4.35
C GLN A 144 -5.52 8.77 3.27
N PRO A 145 -4.25 9.03 3.63
CA PRO A 145 -3.15 9.01 2.67
C PRO A 145 -2.91 7.58 2.17
N VAL A 146 -2.60 7.46 0.86
CA VAL A 146 -2.30 6.18 0.23
C VAL A 146 -0.82 6.12 -0.11
N HIS A 147 -0.13 5.11 0.41
CA HIS A 147 1.29 4.87 0.25
C HIS A 147 1.57 3.51 -0.38
N HIS A 148 2.72 3.37 -1.01
CA HIS A 148 3.22 2.05 -1.38
C HIS A 148 3.80 1.36 -0.13
N PRO A 149 3.64 0.03 0.07
CA PRO A 149 4.24 -0.66 1.22
C PRO A 149 5.73 -0.40 1.39
N MET A 150 6.47 -0.30 0.28
CA MET A 150 7.90 0.03 0.30
C MET A 150 8.20 1.46 0.77
N GLU A 151 7.28 2.41 0.58
CA GLU A 151 7.44 3.77 1.12
C GLU A 151 7.33 3.75 2.64
N LEU A 152 6.40 2.95 3.19
CA LEU A 152 6.25 2.79 4.64
C LEU A 152 7.50 2.11 5.25
N LEU A 153 7.98 1.05 4.62
CA LEU A 153 9.19 0.35 5.06
C LEU A 153 10.42 1.28 5.01
N ALA A 154 10.58 2.03 3.91
CA ALA A 154 11.66 2.99 3.76
C ALA A 154 11.57 4.14 4.77
N ALA A 155 10.37 4.61 5.09
CA ALA A 155 10.15 5.63 6.10
C ALA A 155 10.51 5.13 7.51
N SER A 156 10.10 3.90 7.85
CA SER A 156 10.47 3.26 9.09
C SER A 156 12.00 3.10 9.21
N ALA A 157 12.68 2.74 8.12
CA ALA A 157 14.14 2.67 8.08
C ALA A 157 14.85 4.05 8.09
N GLY A 158 14.10 5.14 8.02
CA GLY A 158 14.66 6.50 7.96
C GLY A 158 15.28 6.88 6.61
N LEU A 159 15.04 6.07 5.57
CA LEU A 159 15.59 6.29 4.22
C LEU A 159 14.78 7.30 3.40
N HIS A 160 13.49 7.43 3.69
CA HIS A 160 12.60 8.34 2.98
C HIS A 160 11.55 8.92 3.93
N PRO A 161 11.53 10.25 4.16
CA PRO A 161 10.53 10.85 5.04
C PRO A 161 9.16 10.90 4.35
N LEU A 162 8.12 10.44 5.05
CA LEU A 162 6.74 10.63 4.62
C LEU A 162 6.08 11.70 5.51
N PRO A 163 5.76 12.89 4.96
CA PRO A 163 5.16 13.97 5.75
C PRO A 163 3.85 13.58 6.43
N SER A 164 3.05 12.73 5.79
CA SER A 164 1.79 12.20 6.33
C SER A 164 1.95 11.33 7.59
N LEU A 165 3.17 10.82 7.86
CA LEU A 165 3.47 10.04 9.06
C LEU A 165 3.92 10.92 10.24
N LYS A 166 4.23 12.20 10.02
CA LYS A 166 4.53 13.12 11.12
C LYS A 166 3.30 13.23 11.98
N GLN A 167 3.42 12.91 13.27
CA GLN A 167 2.40 13.22 14.26
C GLN A 167 2.20 14.73 14.26
N ALA A 168 0.94 15.18 14.22
CA ALA A 168 0.61 16.51 14.70
C ALA A 168 1.15 16.58 16.13
N ALA A 169 2.08 17.47 16.40
CA ALA A 169 2.57 17.70 17.76
C ALA A 169 1.33 17.98 18.62
N VAL A 170 1.07 17.10 19.58
CA VAL A 170 0.03 17.33 20.58
C VAL A 170 0.50 18.56 21.33
N GLY A 171 -0.13 19.67 21.07
CA GLY A 171 0.06 20.92 21.79
C GLY A 171 -0.38 20.73 23.23
N THR A 172 0.56 20.40 24.09
CA THR A 172 0.45 20.59 25.53
C THR A 172 0.74 22.05 25.84
N GLU A 173 -0.14 22.95 25.45
CA GLU A 173 -0.27 24.24 26.12
C GLU A 173 -1.31 24.09 27.24
N ILE A 174 -0.82 23.61 28.37
CA ILE A 174 -1.47 23.93 29.66
C ILE A 174 -1.10 25.37 29.97
N ALA A 175 -1.91 26.29 29.51
CA ALA A 175 -1.87 27.68 29.98
C ALA A 175 -2.38 27.72 31.42
N GLY A 176 -1.49 27.45 32.35
CA GLY A 176 -1.64 27.92 33.73
C GLY A 176 -1.41 29.42 33.73
N LYS A 177 -2.47 30.20 33.72
CA LYS A 177 -2.46 31.57 34.26
C LYS A 177 -3.15 31.54 35.60
N GLY A 178 -2.31 31.55 36.63
CA GLY A 178 -2.71 31.95 37.96
C GLY A 178 -3.27 33.34 37.95
N ASP A 179 -4.36 33.46 38.64
CA ASP A 179 -5.00 34.67 39.10
C ASP A 179 -4.10 35.26 40.21
N ASP A 180 -3.76 36.50 40.05
CA ASP A 180 -3.32 37.35 41.17
C ASP A 180 -3.70 38.80 40.90
N ARG A 181 -4.69 39.21 41.74
CA ARG A 181 -5.17 40.57 42.10
C ARG A 181 -6.35 41.18 41.37
#